data_44f6b13bebe0aae4e08de9f3cd959111
#
_entry.id   44f6b13bebe0aae4e08de9f3cd959111
#
_cell.length_a   1.000
_cell.length_b   1.000
_cell.length_c   1.000
_cell.angle_alpha   90.00
_cell.angle_beta   90.00
_cell.angle_gamma   90.00
#
_symmetry.space_group_name_H-M   'P 1'
#
loop_
_entity.id
_entity.type
_entity.pdbx_description
1 polymer ?
#
loop_
_entity_poly.entity_id
_entity_poly.type
_entity_poly.pdbx_seq_one_letter_code
_entity_poly.pdbx_strand_id
1 'polypeptide(L)'
;MAVIGIVSITPALPLIANELNISKEKIGILVSVFTLPGIILTPIFGIISDKLGRRFILLPSIFILGFFSILSFFARDFYLLTIFRFLSGIGAASLGAMNITLIGDMFDNVKREKILGYNNSVLNLGTTVFPFLAGILANIHWSLVFALPSLAILIFIWLLTSFKDIAPAPKISEKYFRNFLNLLKNKVLIKIFIVNLLTYIILFGSLWTYLPLLMSQRFNAEPFFIGLTLSSMSFTTSIFSIFFGHLVKKISYIKLFSLSFILYSIVLFLITVVSEWYYLFIATVLFGIGHGLNLPNIQAFIIRLAPDTHRSGIIFLNRTISQVGQTAGPLISAGILFLFPNTNVSINAVFYFSVILGILLAVFSQFISTKNN
;
A
#
# COMPACT_ATOMS: atom_id res chain seq x y z
N MET A 1 3.19 -10.40 -5.26
CA MET A 1 2.66 -10.02 -6.59
C MET A 1 1.76 -8.77 -6.52
N ALA A 2 0.68 -8.71 -5.74
CA ALA A 2 -0.19 -7.51 -5.70
C ALA A 2 0.57 -6.20 -5.39
N VAL A 3 1.50 -6.22 -4.43
CA VAL A 3 2.33 -5.06 -4.08
C VAL A 3 3.23 -4.63 -5.23
N ILE A 4 3.79 -5.58 -5.99
CA ILE A 4 4.67 -5.29 -7.13
C ILE A 4 3.92 -4.46 -8.18
N GLY A 5 2.66 -4.80 -8.48
CA GLY A 5 1.84 -4.07 -9.45
C GLY A 5 1.62 -2.60 -9.11
N ILE A 6 1.79 -2.21 -7.83
CA ILE A 6 1.68 -0.80 -7.41
C ILE A 6 3.06 -0.13 -7.43
N VAL A 7 4.03 -0.72 -6.74
CA VAL A 7 5.32 -0.06 -6.49
C VAL A 7 6.23 0.00 -7.72
N SER A 8 6.06 -0.93 -8.68
CA SER A 8 6.88 -0.96 -9.88
C SER A 8 6.58 0.16 -10.88
N ILE A 9 5.36 0.69 -10.93
CA ILE A 9 5.05 1.78 -11.88
C ILE A 9 5.56 3.13 -11.39
N THR A 10 5.74 3.29 -10.08
CA THR A 10 5.96 4.59 -9.43
C THR A 10 7.18 5.35 -9.97
N PRO A 11 8.38 4.77 -10.13
CA PRO A 11 9.53 5.49 -10.68
C PRO A 11 9.34 5.90 -12.14
N ALA A 12 8.46 5.21 -12.89
CA ALA A 12 8.18 5.50 -14.29
C ALA A 12 7.06 6.55 -14.49
N LEU A 13 6.32 6.95 -13.46
CA LEU A 13 5.18 7.87 -13.58
C LEU A 13 5.52 9.18 -14.33
N PRO A 14 6.68 9.83 -14.10
CA PRO A 14 7.04 11.03 -14.87
C PRO A 14 7.25 10.75 -16.36
N LEU A 15 7.89 9.63 -16.71
CA LEU A 15 8.10 9.24 -18.11
C LEU A 15 6.77 8.89 -18.80
N ILE A 16 5.89 8.16 -18.09
CA ILE A 16 4.53 7.85 -18.59
C ILE A 16 3.75 9.14 -18.85
N ALA A 17 3.87 10.13 -17.94
CA ALA A 17 3.23 11.43 -18.14
C ALA A 17 3.69 12.12 -19.42
N ASN A 18 5.00 12.14 -19.67
CA ASN A 18 5.58 12.77 -20.82
C ASN A 18 5.26 12.02 -22.13
N GLU A 19 5.49 10.70 -22.17
CA GLU A 19 5.30 9.88 -23.37
C GLU A 19 3.83 9.79 -23.84
N LEU A 20 2.90 9.70 -22.87
CA LEU A 20 1.48 9.61 -23.18
C LEU A 20 0.77 10.99 -23.16
N ASN A 21 1.53 12.10 -23.05
CA ASN A 21 1.02 13.47 -22.96
C ASN A 21 -0.10 13.63 -21.91
N ILE A 22 0.15 13.09 -20.71
CA ILE A 22 -0.82 13.07 -19.60
C ILE A 22 -0.55 14.24 -18.67
N SER A 23 -1.59 14.98 -18.33
CA SER A 23 -1.47 15.99 -17.28
C SER A 23 -1.20 15.39 -15.90
N LYS A 24 -0.55 16.15 -15.02
CA LYS A 24 -0.15 15.71 -13.67
C LYS A 24 -1.34 15.21 -12.83
N GLU A 25 -2.50 15.83 -13.00
CA GLU A 25 -3.73 15.50 -12.32
C GLU A 25 -4.22 14.09 -12.70
N LYS A 26 -4.03 13.71 -13.97
CA LYS A 26 -4.44 12.38 -14.46
C LYS A 26 -3.52 11.26 -14.02
N ILE A 27 -2.27 11.54 -13.63
CA ILE A 27 -1.33 10.51 -13.16
C ILE A 27 -1.85 9.77 -11.91
N GLY A 28 -2.49 10.48 -10.99
CA GLY A 28 -3.11 9.87 -9.81
C GLY A 28 -4.14 8.80 -10.17
N ILE A 29 -4.81 8.93 -11.32
CA ILE A 29 -5.80 7.95 -11.80
C ILE A 29 -5.13 6.60 -12.09
N LEU A 30 -3.94 6.56 -12.68
CA LEU A 30 -3.22 5.31 -12.99
C LEU A 30 -2.88 4.49 -11.76
N VAL A 31 -2.61 5.17 -10.63
CA VAL A 31 -2.35 4.49 -9.36
C VAL A 31 -3.66 4.06 -8.71
N SER A 32 -4.64 4.96 -8.66
CA SER A 32 -5.92 4.71 -8.01
C SER A 32 -6.75 3.63 -8.70
N VAL A 33 -6.76 3.60 -10.03
CA VAL A 33 -7.54 2.64 -10.81
C VAL A 33 -7.09 1.20 -10.61
N PHE A 34 -5.80 0.99 -10.29
CA PHE A 34 -5.29 -0.33 -9.96
C PHE A 34 -5.75 -0.81 -8.57
N THR A 35 -5.86 0.10 -7.61
CA THR A 35 -6.25 -0.24 -6.23
C THR A 35 -7.76 -0.26 -6.01
N LEU A 36 -8.51 0.45 -6.86
CA LEU A 36 -9.97 0.59 -6.77
C LEU A 36 -10.73 -0.75 -6.73
N PRO A 37 -10.44 -1.73 -7.62
CA PRO A 37 -11.13 -3.03 -7.57
C PRO A 37 -10.98 -3.72 -6.21
N GLY A 38 -9.85 -3.52 -5.54
CA GLY A 38 -9.58 -4.14 -4.25
C GLY A 38 -10.52 -3.71 -3.13
N ILE A 39 -11.09 -2.52 -3.21
CA ILE A 39 -12.04 -2.02 -2.19
C ILE A 39 -13.30 -2.91 -2.16
N ILE A 40 -13.80 -3.27 -3.34
CA ILE A 40 -15.05 -4.03 -3.49
C ILE A 40 -14.78 -5.52 -3.57
N LEU A 41 -13.80 -5.93 -4.38
CA LEU A 41 -13.59 -7.34 -4.72
C LEU A 41 -12.85 -8.12 -3.64
N THR A 42 -12.03 -7.49 -2.80
CA THR A 42 -11.31 -8.22 -1.73
C THR A 42 -12.27 -8.96 -0.79
N PRO A 43 -13.30 -8.34 -0.19
CA PRO A 43 -14.25 -9.06 0.65
C PRO A 43 -15.09 -10.08 -0.13
N ILE A 44 -15.47 -9.77 -1.38
CA ILE A 44 -16.25 -10.68 -2.24
C ILE A 44 -15.44 -11.94 -2.57
N PHE A 45 -14.19 -11.79 -2.99
CA PHE A 45 -13.30 -12.92 -3.28
C PHE A 45 -12.98 -13.77 -2.05
N GLY A 46 -12.93 -13.15 -0.86
CA GLY A 46 -12.85 -13.88 0.39
C GLY A 46 -14.03 -14.85 0.57
N ILE A 47 -15.26 -14.35 0.44
CA ILE A 47 -16.47 -15.16 0.58
C ILE A 47 -16.56 -16.24 -0.51
N ILE A 48 -16.23 -15.89 -1.76
CA ILE A 48 -16.27 -16.87 -2.87
C ILE A 48 -15.22 -17.95 -2.67
N SER A 49 -14.02 -17.60 -2.23
CA SER A 49 -12.95 -18.57 -1.98
C SER A 49 -13.26 -19.55 -0.83
N ASP A 50 -14.03 -19.07 0.16
CA ASP A 50 -14.52 -19.94 1.24
C ASP A 50 -15.58 -20.96 0.78
N LYS A 51 -16.30 -20.66 -0.31
CA LYS A 51 -17.33 -21.54 -0.88
C LYS A 51 -16.81 -22.46 -1.97
N LEU A 52 -16.02 -21.94 -2.90
CA LEU A 52 -15.57 -22.65 -4.11
C LEU A 52 -14.16 -23.20 -4.03
N GLY A 53 -13.45 -22.96 -2.92
CA GLY A 53 -12.06 -23.35 -2.72
C GLY A 53 -11.07 -22.24 -3.08
N ARG A 54 -9.88 -22.34 -2.50
CA ARG A 54 -8.84 -21.31 -2.62
C ARG A 54 -8.27 -21.24 -4.04
N ARG A 55 -8.13 -22.39 -4.67
CA ARG A 55 -7.60 -22.50 -6.03
C ARG A 55 -8.44 -21.76 -7.06
N PHE A 56 -9.78 -21.80 -6.90
CA PHE A 56 -10.73 -21.18 -7.81
C PHE A 56 -10.57 -19.66 -7.92
N ILE A 57 -10.13 -18.99 -6.86
CA ILE A 57 -9.88 -17.54 -6.86
C ILE A 57 -8.41 -17.22 -7.14
N LEU A 58 -7.48 -17.99 -6.56
CA LEU A 58 -6.05 -17.70 -6.61
C LEU A 58 -5.51 -17.75 -8.06
N LEU A 59 -5.81 -18.83 -8.79
CA LEU A 59 -5.28 -19.03 -10.14
C LEU A 59 -5.76 -17.97 -11.13
N PRO A 60 -7.08 -17.70 -11.29
CA PRO A 60 -7.53 -16.63 -12.17
C PRO A 60 -6.98 -15.27 -11.77
N SER A 61 -6.85 -14.99 -10.47
CA SER A 61 -6.33 -13.70 -9.99
C SER A 61 -4.88 -13.46 -10.38
N ILE A 62 -4.02 -14.47 -10.22
CA ILE A 62 -2.61 -14.40 -10.63
C ILE A 62 -2.50 -14.28 -12.14
N PHE A 63 -3.31 -15.03 -12.89
CA PHE A 63 -3.36 -14.97 -14.35
C PHE A 63 -3.77 -13.56 -14.82
N ILE A 64 -4.89 -13.04 -14.33
CA ILE A 64 -5.41 -11.71 -14.69
C ILE A 64 -4.36 -10.63 -14.40
N LEU A 65 -3.75 -10.65 -13.21
CA LEU A 65 -2.69 -9.71 -12.87
C LEU A 65 -1.54 -9.75 -13.87
N GLY A 66 -1.00 -10.93 -14.15
CA GLY A 66 0.15 -11.10 -15.03
C GLY A 66 -0.18 -10.77 -16.49
N PHE A 67 -1.31 -11.27 -16.99
CA PHE A 67 -1.75 -11.08 -18.37
C PHE A 67 -1.98 -9.60 -18.72
N PHE A 68 -2.74 -8.88 -17.88
CA PHE A 68 -2.98 -7.46 -18.12
C PHE A 68 -1.75 -6.59 -17.82
N SER A 69 -0.79 -7.08 -17.02
CA SER A 69 0.52 -6.43 -16.92
C SER A 69 1.33 -6.57 -18.21
N ILE A 70 1.29 -7.72 -18.87
CA ILE A 70 1.89 -7.88 -20.22
C ILE A 70 1.21 -6.93 -21.21
N LEU A 71 -0.11 -6.86 -21.21
CA LEU A 71 -0.83 -5.95 -22.12
C LEU A 71 -0.50 -4.47 -21.82
N SER A 72 -0.28 -4.11 -20.54
CA SER A 72 0.14 -2.75 -20.15
C SER A 72 1.50 -2.36 -20.75
N PHE A 73 2.39 -3.33 -20.98
CA PHE A 73 3.66 -3.08 -21.67
C PHE A 73 3.46 -2.56 -23.12
N PHE A 74 2.41 -3.00 -23.79
CA PHE A 74 2.10 -2.62 -25.18
C PHE A 74 1.15 -1.42 -25.28
N ALA A 75 0.64 -0.89 -24.16
CA ALA A 75 -0.24 0.27 -24.17
C ALA A 75 0.48 1.50 -24.74
N ARG A 76 -0.18 2.23 -25.66
CA ARG A 76 0.37 3.44 -26.30
C ARG A 76 -0.46 4.69 -26.05
N ASP A 77 -1.55 4.56 -25.32
CA ASP A 77 -2.40 5.67 -24.90
C ASP A 77 -2.86 5.51 -23.44
N PHE A 78 -3.28 6.64 -22.86
CA PHE A 78 -3.69 6.71 -21.46
C PHE A 78 -4.91 5.84 -21.14
N TYR A 79 -5.90 5.82 -22.01
CA TYR A 79 -7.17 5.11 -21.73
C TYR A 79 -6.94 3.61 -21.73
N LEU A 80 -6.22 3.10 -22.73
CA LEU A 80 -5.88 1.68 -22.82
C LEU A 80 -5.03 1.24 -21.62
N LEU A 81 -4.00 2.03 -21.25
CA LEU A 81 -3.19 1.76 -20.06
C LEU A 81 -4.06 1.75 -18.79
N THR A 82 -4.98 2.69 -18.66
CA THR A 82 -5.88 2.78 -17.49
C THR A 82 -6.80 1.54 -17.42
N ILE A 83 -7.34 1.08 -18.55
CA ILE A 83 -8.17 -0.14 -18.60
C ILE A 83 -7.35 -1.36 -18.18
N PHE A 84 -6.13 -1.53 -18.73
CA PHE A 84 -5.30 -2.67 -18.37
C PHE A 84 -4.86 -2.62 -16.91
N ARG A 85 -4.60 -1.44 -16.37
CA ARG A 85 -4.32 -1.22 -14.94
C ARG A 85 -5.51 -1.60 -14.06
N PHE A 86 -6.74 -1.24 -14.45
CA PHE A 86 -7.96 -1.63 -13.74
C PHE A 86 -8.13 -3.16 -13.73
N LEU A 87 -7.97 -3.80 -14.87
CA LEU A 87 -8.08 -5.26 -15.01
C LEU A 87 -6.98 -6.00 -14.24
N SER A 88 -5.73 -5.51 -14.29
CA SER A 88 -4.64 -6.00 -13.41
C SER A 88 -5.01 -5.86 -11.93
N GLY A 89 -5.66 -4.75 -11.56
CA GLY A 89 -6.14 -4.48 -10.22
C GLY A 89 -7.18 -5.48 -9.74
N ILE A 90 -8.07 -5.96 -10.61
CA ILE A 90 -9.01 -7.05 -10.31
C ILE A 90 -8.23 -8.31 -9.90
N GLY A 91 -7.19 -8.68 -10.65
CA GLY A 91 -6.31 -9.79 -10.29
C GLY A 91 -5.59 -9.57 -8.96
N ALA A 92 -5.09 -8.36 -8.70
CA ALA A 92 -4.39 -8.03 -7.47
C ALA A 92 -5.29 -8.02 -6.22
N ALA A 93 -6.59 -7.75 -6.39
CA ALA A 93 -7.56 -7.53 -5.30
C ALA A 93 -7.64 -8.70 -4.32
N SER A 94 -7.60 -9.93 -4.81
CA SER A 94 -7.71 -11.14 -3.97
C SER A 94 -6.39 -11.55 -3.31
N LEU A 95 -5.24 -11.28 -3.97
CA LEU A 95 -3.97 -11.91 -3.64
C LEU A 95 -3.47 -11.55 -2.22
N GLY A 96 -3.67 -10.30 -1.80
CA GLY A 96 -3.24 -9.87 -0.48
C GLY A 96 -3.99 -10.56 0.66
N ALA A 97 -5.30 -10.72 0.51
CA ALA A 97 -6.18 -11.39 1.46
C ALA A 97 -5.98 -12.90 1.42
N MET A 98 -5.93 -13.47 0.22
CA MET A 98 -5.75 -14.90 -0.01
C MET A 98 -4.46 -15.43 0.60
N ASN A 99 -3.37 -14.66 0.54
CA ASN A 99 -2.09 -15.02 1.12
C ASN A 99 -2.20 -15.26 2.64
N ILE A 100 -2.86 -14.35 3.39
CA ILE A 100 -3.05 -14.48 4.84
C ILE A 100 -3.98 -15.68 5.15
N THR A 101 -5.02 -15.85 4.35
CA THR A 101 -5.97 -16.97 4.52
C THR A 101 -5.30 -18.31 4.30
N LEU A 102 -4.53 -18.45 3.21
CA LEU A 102 -3.79 -19.70 2.93
C LEU A 102 -2.82 -20.07 4.05
N ILE A 103 -2.09 -19.09 4.60
CA ILE A 103 -1.21 -19.33 5.75
C ILE A 103 -2.04 -19.81 6.96
N GLY A 104 -3.24 -19.21 7.14
CA GLY A 104 -4.16 -19.62 8.20
C GLY A 104 -4.70 -21.03 8.07
N ASP A 105 -4.96 -21.46 6.83
CA ASP A 105 -5.53 -22.78 6.52
C ASP A 105 -4.45 -23.89 6.53
N MET A 106 -3.19 -23.55 6.22
CA MET A 106 -2.11 -24.53 6.07
C MET A 106 -1.30 -24.77 7.35
N PHE A 107 -1.31 -23.84 8.31
CA PHE A 107 -0.42 -23.89 9.47
C PHE A 107 -1.15 -23.67 10.78
N ASP A 108 -0.79 -24.48 11.81
CA ASP A 108 -1.29 -24.35 13.16
C ASP A 108 -0.62 -23.20 13.94
N ASN A 109 -1.22 -22.81 15.07
CA ASN A 109 -0.95 -21.61 15.85
C ASN A 109 0.52 -21.11 15.87
N VAL A 110 1.46 -21.91 16.38
CA VAL A 110 2.88 -21.48 16.54
C VAL A 110 3.60 -21.38 15.18
N LYS A 111 3.36 -22.35 14.29
CA LYS A 111 3.94 -22.32 12.94
C LYS A 111 3.35 -21.16 12.10
N ARG A 112 2.05 -20.91 12.27
CA ARG A 112 1.33 -19.82 11.59
C ARG A 112 1.95 -18.46 11.88
N GLU A 113 2.23 -18.15 13.14
CA GLU A 113 2.86 -16.86 13.52
C GLU A 113 4.24 -16.70 12.87
N LYS A 114 5.05 -17.76 12.88
CA LYS A 114 6.38 -17.76 12.24
C LYS A 114 6.28 -17.54 10.73
N ILE A 115 5.36 -18.22 10.05
CA ILE A 115 5.16 -18.09 8.59
C ILE A 115 4.60 -16.70 8.24
N LEU A 116 3.70 -16.14 9.03
CA LEU A 116 3.25 -14.75 8.84
C LEU A 116 4.41 -13.75 8.99
N GLY A 117 5.34 -14.00 9.92
CA GLY A 117 6.57 -13.21 10.05
C GLY A 117 7.43 -13.27 8.77
N TYR A 118 7.67 -14.46 8.23
CA TYR A 118 8.39 -14.62 6.96
C TYR A 118 7.66 -13.96 5.79
N ASN A 119 6.34 -14.12 5.71
CA ASN A 119 5.53 -13.46 4.69
C ASN A 119 5.68 -11.93 4.74
N ASN A 120 5.64 -11.32 5.91
CA ASN A 120 5.85 -9.88 6.07
C ASN A 120 7.26 -9.47 5.66
N SER A 121 8.28 -10.28 5.97
CA SER A 121 9.65 -10.03 5.53
C SER A 121 9.78 -10.04 4.01
N VAL A 122 9.17 -11.01 3.34
CA VAL A 122 9.15 -11.08 1.86
C VAL A 122 8.40 -9.89 1.25
N LEU A 123 7.28 -9.47 1.85
CA LEU A 123 6.54 -8.27 1.41
C LEU A 123 7.41 -7.01 1.54
N ASN A 124 8.12 -6.86 2.66
CA ASN A 124 9.00 -5.72 2.90
C ASN A 124 10.20 -5.71 1.95
N LEU A 125 10.81 -6.86 1.69
CA LEU A 125 11.85 -7.00 0.66
C LEU A 125 11.31 -6.61 -0.71
N GLY A 126 10.10 -7.04 -1.05
CA GLY A 126 9.44 -6.66 -2.30
C GLY A 126 9.25 -5.15 -2.42
N THR A 127 8.73 -4.48 -1.40
CA THR A 127 8.56 -3.02 -1.43
C THR A 127 9.88 -2.25 -1.49
N THR A 128 10.98 -2.86 -1.06
CA THR A 128 12.33 -2.28 -1.14
C THR A 128 12.97 -2.52 -2.51
N VAL A 129 12.94 -3.75 -3.00
CA VAL A 129 13.68 -4.15 -4.21
C VAL A 129 12.97 -3.73 -5.49
N PHE A 130 11.64 -3.82 -5.55
CA PHE A 130 10.92 -3.59 -6.81
C PHE A 130 10.92 -2.13 -7.28
N PRO A 131 10.83 -1.08 -6.46
CA PRO A 131 11.00 0.29 -6.94
C PRO A 131 12.40 0.55 -7.50
N PHE A 132 13.44 -0.04 -6.90
CA PHE A 132 14.81 0.05 -7.39
C PHE A 132 14.96 -0.59 -8.77
N LEU A 133 14.50 -1.84 -8.91
CA LEU A 133 14.51 -2.53 -10.21
C LEU A 133 13.65 -1.80 -11.25
N ALA A 134 12.50 -1.28 -10.84
CA ALA A 134 11.64 -0.50 -11.72
C ALA A 134 12.32 0.80 -12.17
N GLY A 135 13.07 1.45 -11.31
CA GLY A 135 13.88 2.62 -11.67
C GLY A 135 14.92 2.29 -12.74
N ILE A 136 15.64 1.17 -12.60
CA ILE A 136 16.60 0.69 -13.62
C ILE A 136 15.89 0.41 -14.95
N LEU A 137 14.78 -0.33 -14.92
CA LEU A 137 14.04 -0.68 -16.13
C LEU A 137 13.43 0.55 -16.81
N ALA A 138 12.94 1.50 -16.03
CA ALA A 138 12.35 2.74 -16.54
C ALA A 138 13.40 3.63 -17.24
N ASN A 139 14.67 3.61 -16.83
CA ASN A 139 15.74 4.32 -17.53
C ASN A 139 15.96 3.79 -18.95
N ILE A 140 15.67 2.51 -19.21
CA ILE A 140 15.77 1.92 -20.55
C ILE A 140 14.51 2.30 -21.34
N HIS A 141 13.33 1.97 -20.81
CA HIS A 141 12.03 2.34 -21.38
C HIS A 141 10.94 2.24 -20.31
N TRP A 142 10.05 3.24 -20.24
CA TRP A 142 9.01 3.33 -19.21
C TRP A 142 8.10 2.07 -19.15
N SER A 143 7.82 1.43 -20.27
CA SER A 143 6.93 0.26 -20.30
C SER A 143 7.54 -0.99 -19.69
N LEU A 144 8.88 -1.08 -19.59
CA LEU A 144 9.57 -2.23 -19.00
C LEU A 144 9.23 -2.46 -17.52
N VAL A 145 8.74 -1.43 -16.82
CA VAL A 145 8.31 -1.61 -15.42
C VAL A 145 7.16 -2.62 -15.29
N PHE A 146 6.38 -2.83 -16.35
CA PHE A 146 5.30 -3.83 -16.37
C PHE A 146 5.81 -5.27 -16.50
N ALA A 147 7.08 -5.47 -16.87
CA ALA A 147 7.70 -6.80 -16.85
C ALA A 147 7.78 -7.37 -15.44
N LEU A 148 7.89 -6.52 -14.40
CA LEU A 148 7.96 -6.98 -13.01
C LEU A 148 6.67 -7.66 -12.54
N PRO A 149 5.48 -7.05 -12.63
CA PRO A 149 4.24 -7.73 -12.26
C PRO A 149 3.83 -8.82 -13.26
N SER A 150 4.30 -8.81 -14.51
CA SER A 150 4.06 -9.89 -15.48
C SER A 150 4.70 -11.23 -15.09
N LEU A 151 5.72 -11.22 -14.20
CA LEU A 151 6.28 -12.44 -13.59
C LEU A 151 5.19 -13.28 -12.87
N ALA A 152 4.04 -12.70 -12.59
CA ALA A 152 2.87 -13.44 -12.08
C ALA A 152 2.44 -14.57 -13.03
N ILE A 153 2.67 -14.47 -14.35
CA ILE A 153 2.38 -15.55 -15.30
C ILE A 153 3.26 -16.77 -15.03
N LEU A 154 4.53 -16.60 -14.73
CA LEU A 154 5.43 -17.72 -14.40
C LEU A 154 4.95 -18.42 -13.12
N ILE A 155 4.52 -17.65 -12.12
CA ILE A 155 3.96 -18.19 -10.89
C ILE A 155 2.62 -18.90 -11.17
N PHE A 156 1.77 -18.36 -12.03
CA PHE A 156 0.53 -18.99 -12.45
C PHE A 156 0.79 -20.38 -13.07
N ILE A 157 1.72 -20.46 -14.05
CA ILE A 157 2.09 -21.72 -14.70
C ILE A 157 2.60 -22.73 -13.67
N TRP A 158 3.46 -22.31 -12.75
CA TRP A 158 3.98 -23.17 -11.69
C TRP A 158 2.86 -23.66 -10.76
N LEU A 159 1.93 -22.80 -10.36
CA LEU A 159 0.82 -23.15 -9.47
C LEU A 159 -0.24 -24.02 -10.13
N LEU A 160 -0.40 -23.97 -11.47
CA LEU A 160 -1.31 -24.88 -12.18
C LEU A 160 -1.03 -26.35 -11.88
N THR A 161 0.25 -26.71 -11.79
CA THR A 161 0.71 -28.09 -11.57
C THR A 161 0.97 -28.41 -10.10
N SER A 162 1.44 -27.42 -9.33
CA SER A 162 1.93 -27.65 -7.96
C SER A 162 0.91 -27.39 -6.86
N PHE A 163 -0.13 -26.55 -7.13
CA PHE A 163 -1.07 -26.15 -6.10
C PHE A 163 -2.24 -27.14 -5.99
N LYS A 164 -2.30 -27.84 -4.86
CA LYS A 164 -3.46 -28.68 -4.50
C LYS A 164 -4.50 -27.81 -3.82
N ASP A 165 -5.78 -28.06 -4.12
CA ASP A 165 -6.86 -27.30 -3.49
C ASP A 165 -6.93 -27.60 -1.99
N ILE A 166 -7.22 -26.55 -1.23
CA ILE A 166 -7.42 -26.65 0.22
C ILE A 166 -8.92 -26.62 0.44
N ALA A 167 -9.39 -27.57 1.24
CA ALA A 167 -10.81 -27.71 1.54
C ALA A 167 -11.42 -26.38 2.01
N PRO A 168 -12.66 -26.08 1.58
CA PRO A 168 -13.35 -24.87 2.01
C PRO A 168 -13.46 -24.79 3.54
N ALA A 169 -13.29 -23.56 4.09
CA ALA A 169 -13.49 -23.34 5.52
C ALA A 169 -14.96 -23.60 5.94
N PRO A 170 -15.22 -24.00 7.19
CA PRO A 170 -16.58 -24.20 7.68
C PRO A 170 -17.39 -22.91 7.58
N LYS A 171 -18.70 -23.05 7.28
CA LYS A 171 -19.63 -21.92 7.09
C LYS A 171 -19.62 -20.95 8.28
N ILE A 172 -19.48 -19.67 8.00
CA ILE A 172 -19.59 -18.59 9.00
C ILE A 172 -21.04 -18.53 9.50
N SER A 173 -21.26 -18.60 10.82
CA SER A 173 -22.59 -18.52 11.42
C SER A 173 -23.15 -17.11 11.42
N GLU A 174 -24.48 -16.93 11.36
CA GLU A 174 -25.13 -15.63 11.49
C GLU A 174 -24.77 -14.91 12.81
N LYS A 175 -24.57 -15.66 13.88
CA LYS A 175 -24.11 -15.16 15.18
C LYS A 175 -22.72 -14.52 15.08
N TYR A 176 -21.82 -15.11 14.28
CA TYR A 176 -20.49 -14.56 14.00
C TYR A 176 -20.60 -13.18 13.30
N PHE A 177 -21.44 -13.08 12.28
CA PHE A 177 -21.59 -11.83 11.51
C PHE A 177 -22.20 -10.71 12.37
N ARG A 178 -23.22 -11.00 13.18
CA ARG A 178 -23.82 -10.03 14.11
C ARG A 178 -22.81 -9.54 15.15
N ASN A 179 -22.03 -10.43 15.73
CA ASN A 179 -20.98 -10.06 16.70
C ASN A 179 -19.88 -9.22 16.04
N PHE A 180 -19.49 -9.56 14.82
CA PHE A 180 -18.55 -8.76 14.03
C PHE A 180 -19.04 -7.34 13.82
N LEU A 181 -20.31 -7.15 13.42
CA LEU A 181 -20.90 -5.80 13.28
C LEU A 181 -20.92 -5.01 14.60
N ASN A 182 -21.12 -5.67 15.73
CA ASN A 182 -21.06 -5.01 17.02
C ASN A 182 -19.65 -4.54 17.37
N LEU A 183 -18.61 -5.27 16.97
CA LEU A 183 -17.22 -4.85 17.16
C LEU A 183 -16.89 -3.56 16.38
N LEU A 184 -17.52 -3.36 15.21
CA LEU A 184 -17.35 -2.14 14.42
C LEU A 184 -17.90 -0.88 15.11
N LYS A 185 -18.71 -1.02 16.17
CA LYS A 185 -19.18 0.10 17.01
C LYS A 185 -18.12 0.53 18.04
N ASN A 186 -17.04 -0.21 18.20
CA ASN A 186 -15.98 0.15 19.13
C ASN A 186 -15.29 1.45 18.68
N LYS A 187 -15.46 2.51 19.48
CA LYS A 187 -14.92 3.84 19.18
C LYS A 187 -13.39 3.85 19.01
N VAL A 188 -12.67 3.01 19.75
CA VAL A 188 -11.21 2.93 19.65
C VAL A 188 -10.82 2.28 18.33
N LEU A 189 -11.50 1.21 17.94
CA LEU A 189 -11.27 0.53 16.66
C LEU A 189 -11.54 1.46 15.47
N ILE A 190 -12.64 2.24 15.53
CA ILE A 190 -12.94 3.25 14.50
C ILE A 190 -11.83 4.29 14.39
N LYS A 191 -11.31 4.79 15.53
CA LYS A 191 -10.20 5.75 15.52
C LYS A 191 -8.93 5.17 14.88
N ILE A 192 -8.61 3.90 15.15
CA ILE A 192 -7.47 3.23 14.53
C ILE A 192 -7.68 3.04 13.02
N PHE A 193 -8.90 2.74 12.58
CA PHE A 193 -9.24 2.67 11.16
C PHE A 193 -9.11 4.03 10.45
N ILE A 194 -9.48 5.12 11.11
CA ILE A 194 -9.28 6.49 10.60
C ILE A 194 -7.77 6.79 10.48
N VAL A 195 -6.98 6.46 11.51
CA VAL A 195 -5.52 6.60 11.49
C VAL A 195 -4.92 5.81 10.32
N ASN A 196 -5.35 4.57 10.11
CA ASN A 196 -4.90 3.73 9.00
C ASN A 196 -5.26 4.33 7.65
N LEU A 197 -6.52 4.73 7.46
CA LEU A 197 -7.02 5.38 6.24
C LEU A 197 -6.17 6.59 5.85
N LEU A 198 -6.00 7.52 6.80
CA LEU A 198 -5.29 8.77 6.57
C LEU A 198 -3.77 8.55 6.38
N THR A 199 -3.18 7.54 7.05
CA THR A 199 -1.80 7.11 6.79
C THR A 199 -1.61 6.72 5.32
N TYR A 200 -2.53 5.92 4.76
CA TYR A 200 -2.43 5.50 3.37
C TYR A 200 -2.78 6.61 2.38
N ILE A 201 -3.65 7.56 2.75
CA ILE A 201 -3.89 8.78 1.96
C ILE A 201 -2.60 9.60 1.84
N ILE A 202 -1.89 9.84 2.96
CA ILE A 202 -0.61 10.55 2.95
C ILE A 202 0.40 9.78 2.10
N LEU A 203 0.58 8.50 2.39
CA LEU A 203 1.62 7.68 1.75
C LEU A 203 1.44 7.61 0.23
N PHE A 204 0.24 7.29 -0.23
CA PHE A 204 -0.04 7.12 -1.67
C PHE A 204 -0.33 8.44 -2.37
N GLY A 205 -0.97 9.39 -1.66
CA GLY A 205 -1.28 10.71 -2.22
C GLY A 205 -0.06 11.59 -2.41
N SER A 206 0.97 11.50 -1.56
CA SER A 206 2.17 12.35 -1.71
C SER A 206 3.38 11.54 -2.16
N LEU A 207 3.80 10.51 -1.43
CA LEU A 207 5.10 9.88 -1.64
C LEU A 207 5.12 8.92 -2.84
N TRP A 208 4.17 7.97 -2.92
CA TRP A 208 4.18 7.00 -4.01
C TRP A 208 3.74 7.58 -5.36
N THR A 209 2.95 8.65 -5.39
CA THR A 209 2.43 9.21 -6.65
C THR A 209 3.11 10.51 -7.05
N TYR A 210 3.24 11.47 -6.12
CA TYR A 210 3.66 12.83 -6.49
C TYR A 210 5.12 13.15 -6.15
N LEU A 211 5.81 12.42 -5.27
CA LEU A 211 7.26 12.58 -5.08
C LEU A 211 8.06 12.27 -6.36
N PRO A 212 7.76 11.20 -7.13
CA PRO A 212 8.41 10.98 -8.42
C PRO A 212 8.26 12.16 -9.39
N LEU A 213 7.05 12.73 -9.48
CA LEU A 213 6.77 13.87 -10.34
C LEU A 213 7.54 15.12 -9.87
N LEU A 214 7.58 15.39 -8.56
CA LEU A 214 8.37 16.48 -8.00
C LEU A 214 9.86 16.28 -8.31
N MET A 215 10.40 15.07 -8.11
CA MET A 215 11.80 14.77 -8.39
C MET A 215 12.17 15.00 -9.85
N SER A 216 11.33 14.52 -10.77
CA SER A 216 11.55 14.72 -12.20
C SER A 216 11.43 16.18 -12.62
N GLN A 217 10.41 16.92 -12.14
CA GLN A 217 10.14 18.27 -12.61
C GLN A 217 11.07 19.32 -11.99
N ARG A 218 11.40 19.19 -10.69
CA ARG A 218 12.20 20.18 -9.97
C ARG A 218 13.69 19.93 -10.11
N PHE A 219 14.10 18.64 -10.22
CA PHE A 219 15.51 18.25 -10.17
C PHE A 219 15.95 17.50 -11.41
N ASN A 220 15.09 17.30 -12.41
CA ASN A 220 15.36 16.48 -13.59
C ASN A 220 15.89 15.07 -13.23
N ALA A 221 15.42 14.52 -12.09
CA ALA A 221 15.90 13.25 -11.60
C ALA A 221 15.47 12.11 -12.52
N GLU A 222 16.43 11.27 -12.89
CA GLU A 222 16.18 10.07 -13.67
C GLU A 222 15.39 9.02 -12.86
N PRO A 223 14.64 8.12 -13.51
CA PRO A 223 13.87 7.07 -12.85
C PRO A 223 14.69 6.20 -11.89
N PHE A 224 15.95 5.98 -12.17
CA PHE A 224 16.87 5.26 -11.28
C PHE A 224 16.95 5.91 -9.89
N PHE A 225 17.19 7.23 -9.83
CA PHE A 225 17.29 7.97 -8.57
C PHE A 225 15.95 8.04 -7.84
N ILE A 226 14.85 8.13 -8.59
CA ILE A 226 13.49 8.07 -8.04
C ILE A 226 13.24 6.70 -7.39
N GLY A 227 13.57 5.61 -8.11
CA GLY A 227 13.45 4.25 -7.59
C GLY A 227 14.31 4.00 -6.36
N LEU A 228 15.55 4.49 -6.36
CA LEU A 228 16.48 4.42 -5.23
C LEU A 228 15.92 5.16 -4.00
N THR A 229 15.38 6.35 -4.19
CA THR A 229 14.78 7.18 -3.13
C THR A 229 13.57 6.49 -2.49
N LEU A 230 12.67 5.91 -3.29
CA LEU A 230 11.51 5.16 -2.78
C LEU A 230 11.91 3.84 -2.10
N SER A 231 12.95 3.19 -2.62
CA SER A 231 13.50 1.97 -2.03
C SER A 231 14.15 2.24 -0.67
N SER A 232 14.84 3.36 -0.52
CA SER A 232 15.45 3.75 0.76
C SER A 232 14.39 3.96 1.85
N MET A 233 13.26 4.58 1.50
CA MET A 233 12.11 4.71 2.40
C MET A 233 11.62 3.35 2.88
N SER A 234 11.38 2.41 1.95
CA SER A 234 10.87 1.08 2.26
C SER A 234 11.88 0.23 3.04
N PHE A 235 13.16 0.34 2.70
CA PHE A 235 14.24 -0.32 3.42
C PHE A 235 14.32 0.13 4.88
N THR A 236 14.31 1.44 5.11
CA THR A 236 14.31 2.02 6.45
C THR A 236 13.06 1.65 7.23
N THR A 237 11.88 1.66 6.58
CA THR A 237 10.63 1.18 7.16
C THR A 237 10.77 -0.25 7.66
N SER A 238 11.39 -1.13 6.87
CA SER A 238 11.58 -2.54 7.23
C SER A 238 12.47 -2.68 8.45
N ILE A 239 13.61 -1.97 8.50
CA ILE A 239 14.53 -1.98 9.64
C ILE A 239 13.83 -1.51 10.91
N PHE A 240 13.18 -0.35 10.87
CA PHE A 240 12.55 0.21 12.07
C PHE A 240 11.32 -0.57 12.54
N SER A 241 10.64 -1.28 11.65
CA SER A 241 9.57 -2.21 12.01
C SER A 241 10.07 -3.37 12.88
N ILE A 242 11.32 -3.82 12.70
CA ILE A 242 11.93 -4.86 13.54
C ILE A 242 12.15 -4.35 14.96
N PHE A 243 12.56 -3.08 15.10
CA PHE A 243 12.80 -2.47 16.41
C PHE A 243 11.53 -2.07 17.17
N PHE A 244 10.38 -2.04 16.51
CA PHE A 244 9.10 -1.66 17.11
C PHE A 244 8.79 -2.43 18.39
N GLY A 245 9.01 -3.75 18.39
CA GLY A 245 8.75 -4.61 19.56
C GLY A 245 9.59 -4.27 20.81
N HIS A 246 10.77 -3.69 20.61
CA HIS A 246 11.61 -3.19 21.72
C HIS A 246 11.14 -1.81 22.20
N LEU A 247 10.76 -0.95 21.26
CA LEU A 247 10.33 0.43 21.56
C LEU A 247 9.00 0.47 22.33
N VAL A 248 8.05 -0.40 21.97
CA VAL A 248 6.73 -0.43 22.61
C VAL A 248 6.79 -0.88 24.07
N LYS A 249 7.88 -1.52 24.52
CA LYS A 249 8.13 -1.84 25.92
C LYS A 249 8.50 -0.60 26.77
N LYS A 250 9.04 0.45 26.12
CA LYS A 250 9.52 1.68 26.77
C LYS A 250 8.64 2.89 26.50
N ILE A 251 7.97 2.91 25.34
CA ILE A 251 7.18 4.06 24.87
C ILE A 251 5.76 3.56 24.57
N SER A 252 4.75 4.28 25.06
CA SER A 252 3.36 3.91 24.82
C SER A 252 3.00 3.97 23.33
N TYR A 253 2.07 3.12 22.89
CA TYR A 253 1.55 3.08 21.54
C TYR A 253 1.10 4.47 21.04
N ILE A 254 0.43 5.26 21.88
CA ILE A 254 -0.06 6.61 21.56
C ILE A 254 1.11 7.56 21.28
N LYS A 255 2.15 7.54 22.12
CA LYS A 255 3.35 8.37 21.91
C LYS A 255 4.07 7.97 20.62
N LEU A 256 4.13 6.68 20.30
CA LEU A 256 4.71 6.20 19.05
C LEU A 256 3.91 6.69 17.83
N PHE A 257 2.56 6.72 17.88
CA PHE A 257 1.75 7.34 16.84
C PHE A 257 2.06 8.81 16.66
N SER A 258 2.02 9.59 17.75
CA SER A 258 2.31 11.02 17.68
C SER A 258 3.70 11.30 17.11
N LEU A 259 4.71 10.57 17.57
CA LEU A 259 6.09 10.70 17.08
C LEU A 259 6.17 10.40 15.57
N SER A 260 5.52 9.33 15.12
CA SER A 260 5.50 8.95 13.71
C SER A 260 4.85 10.04 12.85
N PHE A 261 3.72 10.62 13.26
CA PHE A 261 3.03 11.64 12.49
C PHE A 261 3.72 13.02 12.54
N ILE A 262 4.36 13.35 13.65
CA ILE A 262 5.24 14.55 13.73
C ILE A 262 6.39 14.37 12.73
N LEU A 263 7.05 13.22 12.72
CA LEU A 263 8.13 12.94 11.79
C LEU A 263 7.66 12.98 10.33
N TYR A 264 6.47 12.43 10.01
CA TYR A 264 5.86 12.57 8.68
C TYR A 264 5.70 14.04 8.31
N SER A 265 5.13 14.85 9.20
CA SER A 265 4.88 16.27 8.92
C SER A 265 6.17 17.05 8.67
N ILE A 266 7.19 16.83 9.49
CA ILE A 266 8.50 17.45 9.33
C ILE A 266 9.11 17.06 7.97
N VAL A 267 9.12 15.78 7.65
CA VAL A 267 9.71 15.26 6.40
C VAL A 267 8.96 15.77 5.18
N LEU A 268 7.63 15.71 5.19
CA LEU A 268 6.80 16.18 4.08
C LEU A 268 6.96 17.69 3.85
N PHE A 269 7.16 18.47 4.92
CA PHE A 269 7.51 19.89 4.81
C PHE A 269 8.92 20.06 4.22
N LEU A 270 9.92 19.32 4.70
CA LEU A 270 11.28 19.39 4.18
C LEU A 270 11.34 19.08 2.69
N ILE A 271 10.55 18.12 2.18
CA ILE A 271 10.47 17.82 0.73
C ILE A 271 10.10 19.07 -0.09
N THR A 272 9.31 19.98 0.45
CA THR A 272 8.89 21.19 -0.29
C THR A 272 9.96 22.28 -0.38
N VAL A 273 10.93 22.29 0.55
CA VAL A 273 11.93 23.37 0.68
C VAL A 273 13.35 22.98 0.27
N VAL A 274 13.65 21.69 0.11
CA VAL A 274 14.99 21.25 -0.29
C VAL A 274 15.37 21.76 -1.68
N SER A 275 16.64 22.09 -1.86
CA SER A 275 17.20 22.64 -3.10
C SER A 275 17.83 21.60 -4.02
N GLU A 276 18.19 20.42 -3.50
CA GLU A 276 18.89 19.38 -4.23
C GLU A 276 18.25 18.02 -4.02
N TRP A 277 18.25 17.16 -5.05
CA TRP A 277 17.55 15.85 -5.04
C TRP A 277 18.08 14.88 -3.98
N TYR A 278 19.36 14.93 -3.63
CA TYR A 278 19.93 14.01 -2.62
C TYR A 278 19.42 14.27 -1.21
N TYR A 279 18.92 15.47 -0.90
CA TYR A 279 18.22 15.71 0.36
C TYR A 279 16.87 14.99 0.42
N LEU A 280 16.25 14.71 -0.72
CA LEU A 280 15.03 13.90 -0.76
C LEU A 280 15.29 12.47 -0.36
N PHE A 281 16.47 11.93 -0.68
CA PHE A 281 16.89 10.61 -0.18
C PHE A 281 16.95 10.59 1.35
N ILE A 282 17.56 11.59 1.96
CA ILE A 282 17.61 11.72 3.44
C ILE A 282 16.19 11.88 4.01
N ALA A 283 15.36 12.71 3.38
CA ALA A 283 13.98 12.93 3.79
C ALA A 283 13.18 11.62 3.77
N THR A 284 13.30 10.80 2.70
CA THR A 284 12.59 9.53 2.60
C THR A 284 13.11 8.47 3.58
N VAL A 285 14.40 8.46 3.91
CA VAL A 285 14.96 7.64 4.99
C VAL A 285 14.30 8.02 6.33
N LEU A 286 14.23 9.31 6.64
CA LEU A 286 13.56 9.79 7.87
C LEU A 286 12.06 9.47 7.88
N PHE A 287 11.37 9.59 6.74
CA PHE A 287 9.98 9.15 6.64
C PHE A 287 9.84 7.65 6.92
N GLY A 288 10.76 6.85 6.38
CA GLY A 288 10.82 5.41 6.61
C GLY A 288 10.93 5.03 8.09
N ILE A 289 11.65 5.81 8.88
CA ILE A 289 11.71 5.62 10.35
C ILE A 289 10.30 5.76 10.95
N GLY A 290 9.62 6.87 10.68
CA GLY A 290 8.27 7.09 11.18
C GLY A 290 7.29 6.04 10.69
N HIS A 291 7.39 5.61 9.42
CA HIS A 291 6.51 4.60 8.83
C HIS A 291 6.77 3.20 9.40
N GLY A 292 8.02 2.86 9.68
CA GLY A 292 8.41 1.62 10.34
C GLY A 292 7.94 1.52 11.80
N LEU A 293 7.63 2.64 12.44
CA LEU A 293 6.99 2.67 13.76
C LEU A 293 5.45 2.66 13.65
N ASN A 294 4.90 3.36 12.65
CA ASN A 294 3.45 3.55 12.52
C ASN A 294 2.73 2.27 12.09
N LEU A 295 3.19 1.58 11.04
CA LEU A 295 2.51 0.39 10.51
C LEU A 295 2.37 -0.75 11.53
N PRO A 296 3.44 -1.20 12.22
CA PRO A 296 3.30 -2.25 13.22
C PRO A 296 2.48 -1.78 14.43
N ASN A 297 2.47 -0.47 14.72
CA ASN A 297 1.66 0.11 15.77
C ASN A 297 0.15 -0.03 15.47
N ILE A 298 -0.29 0.32 14.24
CA ILE A 298 -1.66 0.10 13.78
C ILE A 298 -2.04 -1.39 13.90
N GLN A 299 -1.18 -2.29 13.43
CA GLN A 299 -1.44 -3.74 13.47
C GLN A 299 -1.53 -4.26 14.91
N ALA A 300 -0.63 -3.83 15.80
CA ALA A 300 -0.64 -4.24 17.20
C ALA A 300 -1.93 -3.78 17.92
N PHE A 301 -2.38 -2.56 17.68
CA PHE A 301 -3.66 -2.09 18.21
C PHE A 301 -4.85 -2.92 17.73
N ILE A 302 -4.90 -3.21 16.43
CA ILE A 302 -5.98 -4.01 15.85
C ILE A 302 -6.01 -5.40 16.45
N ILE A 303 -4.85 -6.06 16.57
CA ILE A 303 -4.75 -7.39 17.16
C ILE A 303 -5.19 -7.37 18.64
N ARG A 304 -4.80 -6.34 19.38
CA ARG A 304 -5.15 -6.19 20.81
C ARG A 304 -6.65 -5.96 21.03
N LEU A 305 -7.31 -5.22 20.13
CA LEU A 305 -8.74 -4.91 20.23
C LEU A 305 -9.65 -6.00 19.67
N ALA A 306 -9.11 -6.86 18.81
CA ALA A 306 -9.84 -7.91 18.12
C ALA A 306 -9.91 -9.17 18.99
N PRO A 307 -11.12 -9.65 19.38
CA PRO A 307 -11.29 -10.99 19.96
C PRO A 307 -10.74 -12.07 19.04
N ASP A 308 -10.19 -13.14 19.59
CA ASP A 308 -9.57 -14.23 18.80
C ASP A 308 -10.52 -14.80 17.74
N THR A 309 -11.81 -14.91 18.07
CA THR A 309 -12.86 -15.42 17.16
C THR A 309 -13.14 -14.54 15.96
N HIS A 310 -12.81 -13.22 16.01
CA HIS A 310 -13.11 -12.24 14.96
C HIS A 310 -11.87 -11.54 14.41
N ARG A 311 -10.67 -11.94 14.87
CA ARG A 311 -9.39 -11.29 14.53
C ARG A 311 -9.14 -11.22 13.03
N SER A 312 -9.36 -12.32 12.31
CA SER A 312 -9.20 -12.36 10.86
C SER A 312 -10.12 -11.38 10.14
N GLY A 313 -11.41 -11.33 10.50
CA GLY A 313 -12.37 -10.39 9.91
C GLY A 313 -11.96 -8.92 10.09
N ILE A 314 -11.46 -8.56 11.28
CA ILE A 314 -10.99 -7.18 11.56
C ILE A 314 -9.71 -6.86 10.78
N ILE A 315 -8.79 -7.82 10.63
CA ILE A 315 -7.59 -7.66 9.80
C ILE A 315 -7.98 -7.46 8.32
N PHE A 316 -8.94 -8.24 7.82
CA PHE A 316 -9.48 -8.06 6.46
C PHE A 316 -10.07 -6.67 6.25
N LEU A 317 -10.90 -6.22 7.20
CA LEU A 317 -11.49 -4.89 7.13
C LEU A 317 -10.43 -3.80 7.15
N ASN A 318 -9.42 -3.94 8.03
CA ASN A 318 -8.29 -3.03 8.06
C ASN A 318 -7.55 -2.97 6.70
N ARG A 319 -7.41 -4.10 6.03
CA ARG A 319 -6.83 -4.16 4.68
C ARG A 319 -7.68 -3.43 3.66
N THR A 320 -9.00 -3.62 3.70
CA THR A 320 -9.95 -2.88 2.83
C THR A 320 -9.84 -1.37 3.05
N ILE A 321 -9.77 -0.92 4.32
CA ILE A 321 -9.59 0.50 4.66
C ILE A 321 -8.24 1.02 4.12
N SER A 322 -7.16 0.23 4.21
CA SER A 322 -5.89 0.59 3.59
C SER A 322 -6.03 0.78 2.07
N GLN A 323 -6.79 -0.08 1.39
CA GLN A 323 -7.03 0.05 -0.05
C GLN A 323 -7.87 1.28 -0.39
N VAL A 324 -8.86 1.64 0.46
CA VAL A 324 -9.58 2.91 0.32
C VAL A 324 -8.60 4.09 0.38
N GLY A 325 -7.69 4.10 1.34
CA GLY A 325 -6.66 5.14 1.46
C GLY A 325 -5.70 5.17 0.27
N GLN A 326 -5.26 4.01 -0.20
CA GLN A 326 -4.40 3.88 -1.41
C GLN A 326 -5.07 4.41 -2.67
N THR A 327 -6.39 4.25 -2.79
CA THR A 327 -7.17 4.73 -3.94
C THR A 327 -7.50 6.22 -3.79
N ALA A 328 -7.97 6.63 -2.61
CA ALA A 328 -8.40 8.00 -2.36
C ALA A 328 -7.22 8.99 -2.33
N GLY A 329 -6.06 8.58 -1.82
CA GLY A 329 -4.90 9.45 -1.69
C GLY A 329 -4.50 10.12 -3.00
N PRO A 330 -4.17 9.38 -4.07
CA PRO A 330 -3.81 9.96 -5.36
C PRO A 330 -4.95 10.77 -5.99
N LEU A 331 -6.22 10.38 -5.81
CA LEU A 331 -7.38 11.12 -6.32
C LEU A 331 -7.58 12.46 -5.60
N ILE A 332 -7.44 12.48 -4.27
CA ILE A 332 -7.50 13.73 -3.48
C ILE A 332 -6.37 14.66 -3.92
N SER A 333 -5.16 14.13 -4.09
CA SER A 333 -4.01 14.90 -4.54
C SER A 333 -4.20 15.43 -5.96
N ALA A 334 -4.79 14.63 -6.86
CA ALA A 334 -5.19 15.08 -8.19
C ALA A 334 -6.19 16.26 -8.13
N GLY A 335 -7.17 16.17 -7.24
CA GLY A 335 -8.12 17.27 -6.98
C GLY A 335 -7.44 18.55 -6.47
N ILE A 336 -6.46 18.41 -5.58
CA ILE A 336 -5.66 19.55 -5.10
C ILE A 336 -4.89 20.21 -6.26
N LEU A 337 -4.26 19.41 -7.12
CA LEU A 337 -3.54 19.94 -8.29
C LEU A 337 -4.48 20.70 -9.24
N PHE A 338 -5.69 20.20 -9.43
CA PHE A 338 -6.70 20.85 -10.26
C PHE A 338 -7.12 22.23 -9.70
N LEU A 339 -7.16 22.36 -8.37
CA LEU A 339 -7.48 23.64 -7.70
C LEU A 339 -6.32 24.66 -7.76
N PHE A 340 -5.08 24.19 -7.92
CA PHE A 340 -3.88 25.03 -7.96
C PHE A 340 -3.10 24.82 -9.27
N PRO A 341 -3.57 25.33 -10.43
CA PRO A 341 -3.00 25.01 -11.74
C PRO A 341 -1.60 25.59 -12.00
N ASN A 342 -1.12 26.51 -11.16
CA ASN A 342 0.21 27.13 -11.31
C ASN A 342 1.32 26.14 -10.97
N THR A 343 2.23 25.89 -11.92
CA THR A 343 3.17 24.77 -11.96
C THR A 343 4.11 24.61 -10.76
N ASN A 344 4.56 25.69 -10.14
CA ASN A 344 5.52 25.60 -9.02
C ASN A 344 4.86 25.43 -7.64
N VAL A 345 3.59 25.81 -7.51
CA VAL A 345 2.84 25.73 -6.25
C VAL A 345 2.03 24.43 -6.15
N SER A 346 1.60 23.88 -7.29
CA SER A 346 0.63 22.79 -7.33
C SER A 346 1.10 21.50 -6.65
N ILE A 347 2.30 21.01 -6.99
CA ILE A 347 2.82 19.77 -6.36
C ILE A 347 3.14 20.00 -4.88
N ASN A 348 3.70 21.16 -4.52
CA ASN A 348 3.96 21.51 -3.13
C ASN A 348 2.67 21.57 -2.30
N ALA A 349 1.52 21.98 -2.89
CA ALA A 349 0.23 22.00 -2.21
C ALA A 349 -0.22 20.59 -1.76
N VAL A 350 0.09 19.56 -2.54
CA VAL A 350 -0.15 18.15 -2.14
C VAL A 350 0.65 17.79 -0.88
N PHE A 351 1.90 18.20 -0.83
CA PHE A 351 2.74 17.95 0.35
C PHE A 351 2.28 18.78 1.56
N TYR A 352 1.92 20.05 1.39
CA TYR A 352 1.37 20.88 2.48
C TYR A 352 0.06 20.30 3.02
N PHE A 353 -0.83 19.83 2.16
CA PHE A 353 -2.03 19.13 2.60
C PHE A 353 -1.67 17.90 3.45
N SER A 354 -0.68 17.12 3.02
CA SER A 354 -0.22 15.94 3.76
C SER A 354 0.48 16.30 5.08
N VAL A 355 1.18 17.45 5.15
CA VAL A 355 1.72 18.01 6.40
C VAL A 355 0.61 18.31 7.38
N ILE A 356 -0.45 19.01 6.93
CA ILE A 356 -1.60 19.35 7.77
C ILE A 356 -2.27 18.06 8.29
N LEU A 357 -2.49 17.07 7.42
CA LEU A 357 -3.05 15.77 7.85
C LEU A 357 -2.15 15.08 8.87
N GLY A 358 -0.84 15.12 8.70
CA GLY A 358 0.12 14.55 9.66
C GLY A 358 0.04 15.23 11.03
N ILE A 359 -0.02 16.57 11.08
CA ILE A 359 -0.19 17.32 12.33
C ILE A 359 -1.53 16.97 12.98
N LEU A 360 -2.61 16.95 12.21
CA LEU A 360 -3.94 16.57 12.72
C LEU A 360 -3.94 15.16 13.30
N LEU A 361 -3.26 14.21 12.64
CA LEU A 361 -3.13 12.82 13.13
C LEU A 361 -2.25 12.74 14.39
N ALA A 362 -1.20 13.53 14.49
CA ALA A 362 -0.39 13.59 15.71
C ALA A 362 -1.22 14.05 16.92
N VAL A 363 -2.07 15.05 16.73
CA VAL A 363 -3.02 15.52 17.76
C VAL A 363 -4.13 14.48 17.98
N PHE A 364 -4.76 13.99 16.90
CA PHE A 364 -5.85 13.01 17.00
C PHE A 364 -5.44 11.73 17.73
N SER A 365 -4.19 11.30 17.56
CA SER A 365 -3.67 10.11 18.23
C SER A 365 -3.71 10.21 19.77
N GLN A 366 -3.63 11.42 20.33
CA GLN A 366 -3.73 11.66 21.79
C GLN A 366 -5.13 11.34 22.35
N PHE A 367 -6.16 11.43 21.49
CA PHE A 367 -7.54 11.09 21.86
C PHE A 367 -7.87 9.61 21.68
N ILE A 368 -6.91 8.77 21.31
CA ILE A 368 -7.05 7.31 21.30
C ILE A 368 -6.87 6.83 22.75
N SER A 369 -7.91 6.99 23.54
CA SER A 369 -7.87 6.56 24.94
C SER A 369 -7.90 5.02 25.01
N THR A 370 -6.89 4.45 25.67
CA THR A 370 -6.86 3.05 26.08
C THR A 370 -7.43 2.89 27.51
N LYS A 371 -8.40 3.75 27.91
CA LYS A 371 -9.07 3.56 29.21
C LYS A 371 -9.83 2.23 29.19
N ASN A 372 -9.12 1.18 29.50
CA ASN A 372 -9.48 -0.08 30.11
C ASN A 372 -8.17 -0.86 30.32
N ASN A 373 -7.36 -0.37 31.23
CA ASN A 373 -6.43 -1.13 32.06
C ASN A 373 -6.37 -0.42 33.40
#